data_6fe54fa109860c036e343214973be07f
#
_entry.id   6fe54fa109860c036e343214973be07f
#
_cell.length_a   1.000
_cell.length_b   1.000
_cell.length_c   1.000
_cell.angle_alpha   90.00
_cell.angle_beta   90.00
_cell.angle_gamma   90.00
#
_symmetry.space_group_name_H-M   'P 1'
#
loop_
_entity.id
_entity.type
_entity.pdbx_description
1 polymer ?
#
loop_
_entity_poly.entity_id
_entity_poly.type
_entity_poly.pdbx_seq_one_letter_code
_entity_poly.pdbx_strand_id
1 'polypeptide(L)'
;RVAIAVETRNAAACSLCGERKAALSPYTVEGEHDSLEDLPKNIVGMIHRIATDPGRITQNWVEGVIAGVIAETDYVEIVGVIAHCLCIDTFTDALGIVRHVLPDPIEGEPSRERPAGAVKDTAWLPTVPPENADEALLAIYPRNIGDAPNAPNVRRAMSLVPAEAISFFALNDVQYLPPEAMWNLPVNPRSISKSQVELVASRVSSLNGCFY
;
A
#
# COMPACT_ATOMS: atom_id res chain seq x y z
N ARG A 1 5.66 -14.02 -0.60
CA ARG A 1 5.96 -12.66 -0.14
C ARG A 1 7.31 -12.17 -0.70
N VAL A 2 8.41 -12.92 -0.53
CA VAL A 2 9.72 -12.48 -1.05
C VAL A 2 9.72 -12.33 -2.57
N ALA A 3 9.16 -13.29 -3.32
CA ALA A 3 9.02 -13.17 -4.78
C ALA A 3 8.22 -11.91 -5.20
N ILE A 4 7.15 -11.55 -4.45
CA ILE A 4 6.39 -10.31 -4.70
C ILE A 4 7.28 -9.08 -4.47
N ALA A 5 8.09 -9.04 -3.41
CA ALA A 5 8.97 -7.92 -3.14
C ALA A 5 10.09 -7.79 -4.18
N VAL A 6 10.67 -8.93 -4.63
CA VAL A 6 11.66 -8.96 -5.72
C VAL A 6 11.05 -8.43 -7.01
N GLU A 7 9.86 -8.90 -7.39
CA GLU A 7 9.14 -8.45 -8.59
C GLU A 7 8.72 -6.99 -8.49
N THR A 8 8.37 -6.50 -7.29
CA THR A 8 8.08 -5.07 -7.04
C THR A 8 9.29 -4.20 -7.37
N ARG A 9 10.50 -4.60 -6.97
CA ARG A 9 11.74 -3.91 -7.32
C ARG A 9 12.04 -3.97 -8.82
N ASN A 10 11.77 -5.12 -9.44
CA ASN A 10 11.95 -5.35 -10.87
C ASN A 10 11.02 -4.45 -11.70
N ALA A 11 9.81 -4.21 -11.26
CA ALA A 11 8.81 -3.40 -11.95
C ALA A 11 9.31 -1.98 -12.30
N ALA A 12 10.20 -1.41 -11.48
CA ALA A 12 10.75 -0.07 -11.70
C ALA A 12 11.60 0.03 -12.99
N ALA A 13 12.20 -1.07 -13.44
CA ALA A 13 13.04 -1.14 -14.64
C ALA A 13 12.31 -1.73 -15.85
N CYS A 14 11.04 -2.12 -15.70
CA CYS A 14 10.27 -2.77 -16.76
C CYS A 14 10.00 -1.82 -17.94
N SER A 15 10.39 -2.24 -19.15
CA SER A 15 10.22 -1.48 -20.38
C SER A 15 8.75 -1.20 -20.70
N LEU A 16 7.89 -2.20 -20.62
CA LEU A 16 6.44 -2.03 -20.84
C LEU A 16 5.81 -1.03 -19.85
N CYS A 17 6.21 -1.06 -18.57
CA CYS A 17 5.74 -0.09 -17.58
C CYS A 17 6.20 1.33 -17.93
N GLY A 18 7.43 1.49 -18.40
CA GLY A 18 7.97 2.76 -18.88
C GLY A 18 7.21 3.31 -20.08
N GLU A 19 6.93 2.48 -21.09
CA GLU A 19 6.14 2.83 -22.26
C GLU A 19 4.71 3.23 -21.89
N ARG A 20 4.04 2.44 -21.05
CA ARG A 20 2.69 2.74 -20.54
C ARG A 20 2.64 4.06 -19.79
N LYS A 21 3.64 4.33 -18.94
CA LYS A 21 3.72 5.58 -18.17
C LYS A 21 3.84 6.81 -19.09
N ALA A 22 4.54 6.68 -20.20
CA ALA A 22 4.74 7.74 -21.19
C ALA A 22 3.54 7.92 -22.14
N ALA A 23 2.69 6.91 -22.31
CA ALA A 23 1.59 6.91 -23.25
C ALA A 23 0.38 7.73 -22.76
N LEU A 24 -0.32 8.39 -23.69
CA LEU A 24 -1.61 9.06 -23.42
C LEU A 24 -2.73 8.06 -23.05
N SER A 25 -2.66 6.86 -23.60
CA SER A 25 -3.59 5.76 -23.32
C SER A 25 -2.80 4.52 -22.89
N PRO A 26 -2.36 4.46 -21.65
CA PRO A 26 -1.40 3.46 -21.16
C PRO A 26 -1.81 2.00 -21.40
N TYR A 27 -3.10 1.71 -21.27
CA TYR A 27 -3.59 0.33 -21.33
C TYR A 27 -4.01 -0.13 -22.73
N THR A 28 -3.78 0.69 -23.75
CA THR A 28 -3.78 0.29 -25.15
C THR A 28 -2.39 -0.14 -25.64
N VAL A 29 -1.34 0.11 -24.82
CA VAL A 29 0.02 -0.38 -25.10
C VAL A 29 0.07 -1.84 -24.69
N GLU A 30 0.15 -2.72 -25.70
CA GLU A 30 0.24 -4.16 -25.54
C GLU A 30 1.72 -4.58 -25.36
N GLY A 31 1.94 -5.68 -24.69
CA GLY A 31 3.28 -6.24 -24.45
C GLY A 31 3.31 -7.16 -23.24
N GLU A 32 4.46 -7.77 -23.01
CA GLU A 32 4.72 -8.57 -21.83
C GLU A 32 5.63 -7.77 -20.87
N HIS A 33 5.39 -7.94 -19.56
CA HIS A 33 6.28 -7.35 -18.57
C HIS A 33 7.64 -8.05 -18.55
N ASP A 34 8.69 -7.29 -18.30
CA ASP A 34 10.00 -7.83 -17.96
C ASP A 34 9.90 -8.47 -16.57
N SER A 35 9.59 -9.77 -16.54
CA SER A 35 9.35 -10.53 -15.32
C SER A 35 10.54 -11.42 -14.98
N LEU A 36 10.68 -11.75 -13.70
CA LEU A 36 11.65 -12.71 -13.19
C LEU A 36 11.17 -14.17 -13.28
N GLU A 37 9.95 -14.38 -13.78
CA GLU A 37 9.32 -15.70 -14.01
C GLU A 37 9.01 -16.53 -12.75
N ASP A 38 9.21 -15.97 -11.55
CA ASP A 38 8.93 -16.63 -10.27
C ASP A 38 7.43 -16.61 -9.89
N LEU A 39 6.63 -15.81 -10.60
CA LEU A 39 5.21 -15.58 -10.31
C LEU A 39 4.34 -15.76 -11.56
N PRO A 40 3.06 -16.14 -11.40
CA PRO A 40 2.11 -16.19 -12.51
C PRO A 40 1.96 -14.84 -13.21
N LYS A 41 1.82 -14.83 -14.55
CA LYS A 41 1.74 -13.60 -15.38
C LYS A 41 0.69 -12.59 -14.90
N ASN A 42 -0.47 -13.06 -14.42
CA ASN A 42 -1.52 -12.20 -13.88
C ASN A 42 -1.09 -11.51 -12.58
N ILE A 43 -0.34 -12.18 -11.72
CA ILE A 43 0.22 -11.61 -10.49
C ILE A 43 1.33 -10.61 -10.83
N VAL A 44 2.20 -10.93 -11.77
CA VAL A 44 3.22 -9.99 -12.30
C VAL A 44 2.54 -8.71 -12.81
N GLY A 45 1.54 -8.83 -13.67
CA GLY A 45 0.80 -7.68 -14.20
C GLY A 45 0.14 -6.83 -13.11
N MET A 46 -0.38 -7.47 -12.06
CA MET A 46 -0.93 -6.79 -10.90
C MET A 46 0.15 -6.01 -10.13
N ILE A 47 1.28 -6.66 -9.81
CA ILE A 47 2.40 -6.05 -9.08
C ILE A 47 2.93 -4.84 -9.86
N HIS A 48 3.23 -5.03 -11.14
CA HIS A 48 3.76 -3.98 -12.00
C HIS A 48 2.83 -2.77 -12.05
N ARG A 49 1.51 -2.99 -12.23
CA ARG A 49 0.55 -1.89 -12.28
C ARG A 49 0.43 -1.14 -10.95
N ILE A 50 0.37 -1.86 -9.83
CA ILE A 50 0.28 -1.24 -8.50
C ILE A 50 1.58 -0.49 -8.17
N ALA A 51 2.74 -1.06 -8.52
CA ALA A 51 4.03 -0.46 -8.19
C ALA A 51 4.36 0.78 -9.04
N THR A 52 3.96 0.80 -10.32
CA THR A 52 4.40 1.84 -11.28
C THR A 52 3.34 2.85 -11.66
N ASP A 53 2.04 2.51 -11.53
CA ASP A 53 0.93 3.37 -11.96
C ASP A 53 -0.31 3.27 -11.05
N PRO A 54 -0.17 3.42 -9.72
CA PRO A 54 -1.28 3.28 -8.79
C PRO A 54 -2.39 4.32 -9.00
N GLY A 55 -2.05 5.51 -9.49
CA GLY A 55 -2.99 6.62 -9.71
C GLY A 55 -4.04 6.33 -10.80
N ARG A 56 -3.85 5.30 -11.63
CA ARG A 56 -4.80 4.91 -12.69
C ARG A 56 -5.49 3.57 -12.42
N ILE A 57 -5.43 3.07 -11.20
CA ILE A 57 -6.18 1.88 -10.78
C ILE A 57 -7.65 2.25 -10.67
N THR A 58 -8.54 1.43 -11.21
CA THR A 58 -9.99 1.62 -11.18
C THR A 58 -10.67 0.46 -10.49
N GLN A 59 -11.89 0.69 -10.00
CA GLN A 59 -12.70 -0.36 -9.37
C GLN A 59 -12.90 -1.54 -10.31
N ASN A 60 -13.25 -1.29 -11.57
CA ASN A 60 -13.46 -2.36 -12.56
C ASN A 60 -12.21 -3.22 -12.76
N TRP A 61 -11.03 -2.61 -12.71
CA TRP A 61 -9.80 -3.38 -12.83
C TRP A 61 -9.57 -4.26 -11.59
N VAL A 62 -9.78 -3.74 -10.40
CA VAL A 62 -9.67 -4.52 -9.14
C VAL A 62 -10.65 -5.68 -9.15
N GLU A 63 -11.92 -5.42 -9.50
CA GLU A 63 -12.95 -6.44 -9.59
C GLU A 63 -12.58 -7.53 -10.63
N GLY A 64 -12.02 -7.13 -11.78
CA GLY A 64 -11.52 -8.06 -12.79
C GLY A 64 -10.37 -8.95 -12.31
N VAL A 65 -9.44 -8.40 -11.53
CA VAL A 65 -8.32 -9.16 -10.93
C VAL A 65 -8.86 -10.20 -9.94
N ILE A 66 -9.81 -9.82 -9.09
CA ILE A 66 -10.39 -10.72 -8.07
C ILE A 66 -11.29 -11.77 -8.69
N ALA A 67 -12.14 -11.40 -9.64
CA ALA A 67 -13.05 -12.34 -10.30
C ALA A 67 -12.31 -13.43 -11.09
N GLY A 68 -11.08 -13.16 -11.48
CA GLY A 68 -10.32 -14.06 -12.34
C GLY A 68 -9.59 -15.18 -11.60
N VAL A 69 -8.92 -14.94 -10.46
CA VAL A 69 -7.96 -15.93 -9.95
C VAL A 69 -7.52 -15.76 -8.48
N ILE A 70 -7.68 -14.62 -7.81
CA ILE A 70 -7.13 -14.41 -6.46
C ILE A 70 -8.21 -14.02 -5.45
N ALA A 71 -8.07 -14.50 -4.22
CA ALA A 71 -8.94 -14.09 -3.13
C ALA A 71 -8.72 -12.60 -2.77
N GLU A 72 -9.76 -11.97 -2.22
CA GLU A 72 -9.66 -10.57 -1.73
C GLU A 72 -8.53 -10.40 -0.71
N THR A 73 -8.32 -11.41 0.15
CA THR A 73 -7.23 -11.43 1.14
C THR A 73 -5.86 -11.52 0.48
N ASP A 74 -5.70 -12.37 -0.55
CA ASP A 74 -4.44 -12.49 -1.29
C ASP A 74 -4.11 -11.16 -2.00
N TYR A 75 -5.13 -10.48 -2.58
CA TYR A 75 -4.96 -9.16 -3.18
C TYR A 75 -4.42 -8.15 -2.15
N VAL A 76 -5.04 -8.07 -0.97
CA VAL A 76 -4.62 -7.14 0.09
C VAL A 76 -3.24 -7.47 0.62
N GLU A 77 -2.89 -8.74 0.77
CA GLU A 77 -1.54 -9.16 1.17
C GLU A 77 -0.49 -8.76 0.13
N ILE A 78 -0.77 -8.96 -1.16
CA ILE A 78 0.13 -8.52 -2.25
C ILE A 78 0.32 -6.99 -2.21
N VAL A 79 -0.77 -6.22 -2.06
CA VAL A 79 -0.72 -4.76 -1.91
C VAL A 79 0.12 -4.37 -0.69
N GLY A 80 -0.05 -5.06 0.43
CA GLY A 80 0.74 -4.85 1.65
C GLY A 80 2.23 -5.03 1.41
N VAL A 81 2.64 -6.12 0.76
CA VAL A 81 4.06 -6.37 0.43
C VAL A 81 4.61 -5.29 -0.49
N ILE A 82 3.87 -4.91 -1.54
CA ILE A 82 4.27 -3.84 -2.48
C ILE A 82 4.45 -2.52 -1.73
N ALA A 83 3.48 -2.14 -0.90
CA ALA A 83 3.51 -0.89 -0.15
C ALA A 83 4.71 -0.82 0.82
N HIS A 84 4.99 -1.89 1.58
CA HIS A 84 6.16 -1.96 2.44
C HIS A 84 7.47 -1.85 1.64
N CYS A 85 7.60 -2.61 0.55
CA CYS A 85 8.79 -2.60 -0.29
C CYS A 85 9.05 -1.19 -0.84
N LEU A 86 8.05 -0.56 -1.46
CA LEU A 86 8.19 0.79 -2.01
C LEU A 86 8.48 1.84 -0.93
N CYS A 87 7.83 1.74 0.23
CA CYS A 87 8.01 2.68 1.33
C CYS A 87 9.45 2.64 1.87
N ILE A 88 9.99 1.43 2.09
CA ILE A 88 11.36 1.23 2.57
C ILE A 88 12.38 1.64 1.50
N ASP A 89 12.19 1.19 0.26
CA ASP A 89 13.14 1.46 -0.82
C ASP A 89 13.19 2.95 -1.17
N THR A 90 12.03 3.61 -1.27
CA THR A 90 11.97 5.06 -1.52
C THR A 90 12.64 5.87 -0.41
N PHE A 91 12.46 5.45 0.85
CA PHE A 91 13.10 6.09 1.99
C PHE A 91 14.63 5.92 1.94
N THR A 92 15.13 4.73 1.67
CA THR A 92 16.58 4.46 1.57
C THR A 92 17.21 5.19 0.39
N ASP A 93 16.54 5.21 -0.76
CA ASP A 93 16.99 5.93 -1.95
C ASP A 93 17.07 7.45 -1.70
N ALA A 94 16.04 8.02 -1.04
CA ALA A 94 16.01 9.44 -0.69
C ALA A 94 17.14 9.85 0.26
N LEU A 95 17.63 8.93 1.10
CA LEU A 95 18.77 9.14 1.99
C LEU A 95 20.12 8.82 1.33
N GLY A 96 20.15 8.30 0.12
CA GLY A 96 21.37 7.81 -0.54
C GLY A 96 21.98 6.59 0.13
N ILE A 97 21.17 5.78 0.83
CA ILE A 97 21.59 4.56 1.51
C ILE A 97 21.36 3.37 0.59
N VAL A 98 22.24 2.39 0.64
CA VAL A 98 22.06 1.14 -0.10
C VAL A 98 20.82 0.41 0.38
N ARG A 99 19.95 0.00 -0.54
CA ARG A 99 18.74 -0.76 -0.21
C ARG A 99 19.07 -2.05 0.52
N HIS A 100 18.30 -2.38 1.53
CA HIS A 100 18.42 -3.64 2.25
C HIS A 100 18.24 -4.84 1.31
N VAL A 101 19.02 -5.88 1.54
CA VAL A 101 18.81 -7.18 0.91
C VAL A 101 17.48 -7.74 1.41
N LEU A 102 16.69 -8.31 0.50
CA LEU A 102 15.46 -8.99 0.90
C LEU A 102 15.79 -10.24 1.71
N PRO A 103 14.96 -10.62 2.69
CA PRO A 103 15.20 -11.81 3.48
C PRO A 103 15.10 -13.08 2.63
N ASP A 104 15.71 -14.16 3.09
CA ASP A 104 15.50 -15.47 2.49
C ASP A 104 14.03 -15.90 2.64
N PRO A 105 13.46 -16.59 1.63
CA PRO A 105 12.12 -17.13 1.72
C PRO A 105 11.98 -18.12 2.89
N ILE A 106 10.92 -17.98 3.65
CA ILE A 106 10.51 -18.95 4.67
C ILE A 106 9.31 -19.71 4.12
N GLU A 107 9.36 -21.03 4.18
CA GLU A 107 8.24 -21.87 3.75
C GLU A 107 7.01 -21.65 4.65
N GLY A 108 5.83 -21.65 4.05
CA GLY A 108 4.56 -21.48 4.74
C GLY A 108 3.45 -21.05 3.79
N GLU A 109 2.23 -21.47 4.09
CA GLU A 109 1.05 -21.03 3.37
C GLU A 109 0.54 -19.71 3.94
N PRO A 110 0.00 -18.80 3.10
CA PRO A 110 -0.67 -17.60 3.59
C PRO A 110 -1.90 -18.01 4.42
N SER A 111 -2.17 -17.29 5.50
CA SER A 111 -3.29 -17.63 6.39
C SER A 111 -4.65 -17.53 5.70
N ARG A 112 -4.80 -16.58 4.78
CA ARG A 112 -6.07 -16.25 4.10
C ARG A 112 -7.22 -16.00 5.08
N GLU A 113 -6.88 -15.74 6.34
CA GLU A 113 -7.88 -15.45 7.37
C GLU A 113 -8.57 -14.12 7.05
N ARG A 114 -9.91 -14.17 7.06
CA ARG A 114 -10.75 -13.01 6.85
C ARG A 114 -11.40 -12.63 8.18
N PRO A 115 -11.20 -11.40 8.67
CA PRO A 115 -11.86 -10.94 9.87
C PRO A 115 -13.39 -11.00 9.74
N ALA A 116 -14.05 -11.55 10.74
CA ALA A 116 -15.52 -11.66 10.75
C ALA A 116 -16.21 -10.29 10.70
N GLY A 117 -15.51 -9.23 11.18
CA GLY A 117 -15.99 -7.85 11.17
C GLY A 117 -15.78 -7.11 9.85
N ALA A 118 -15.19 -7.75 8.82
CA ALA A 118 -14.96 -7.10 7.54
C ALA A 118 -16.26 -6.87 6.76
N VAL A 119 -16.49 -5.63 6.33
CA VAL A 119 -17.67 -5.22 5.56
C VAL A 119 -17.26 -4.46 4.31
N LYS A 120 -18.03 -4.63 3.23
CA LYS A 120 -17.88 -3.85 1.99
C LYS A 120 -18.85 -2.67 2.08
N ASP A 121 -18.30 -1.50 2.34
CA ASP A 121 -19.08 -0.23 2.45
C ASP A 121 -18.67 0.76 1.36
N THR A 122 -17.74 1.67 1.65
CA THR A 122 -17.29 2.72 0.72
C THR A 122 -16.06 2.34 -0.09
N ALA A 123 -15.32 1.31 0.35
CA ALA A 123 -14.12 0.83 -0.35
C ALA A 123 -14.46 -0.24 -1.39
N TRP A 124 -13.59 -0.42 -2.38
CA TRP A 124 -13.77 -1.44 -3.42
C TRP A 124 -13.66 -2.86 -2.87
N LEU A 125 -12.91 -3.04 -1.79
CA LEU A 125 -12.77 -4.29 -1.04
C LEU A 125 -13.35 -4.14 0.36
N PRO A 126 -13.73 -5.25 1.02
CA PRO A 126 -14.11 -5.21 2.42
C PRO A 126 -12.98 -4.66 3.29
N THR A 127 -13.37 -3.88 4.29
CA THR A 127 -12.47 -3.34 5.32
C THR A 127 -13.11 -3.54 6.67
N VAL A 128 -12.34 -3.45 7.75
CA VAL A 128 -12.87 -3.56 9.11
C VAL A 128 -13.13 -2.14 9.65
N PRO A 129 -14.38 -1.75 9.85
CA PRO A 129 -14.69 -0.46 10.48
C PRO A 129 -14.39 -0.50 11.98
N PRO A 130 -14.25 0.67 12.65
CA PRO A 130 -13.86 0.74 14.06
C PRO A 130 -14.75 -0.05 15.02
N GLU A 131 -16.05 -0.06 14.78
CA GLU A 131 -17.04 -0.78 15.60
C GLU A 131 -16.90 -2.31 15.53
N ASN A 132 -16.22 -2.83 14.52
CA ASN A 132 -15.97 -4.25 14.31
C ASN A 132 -14.49 -4.63 14.51
N ALA A 133 -13.63 -3.65 14.82
CA ALA A 133 -12.21 -3.85 14.95
C ALA A 133 -11.85 -4.41 16.32
N ASP A 134 -10.87 -5.31 16.36
CA ASP A 134 -10.25 -5.77 17.59
C ASP A 134 -9.28 -4.71 18.17
N GLU A 135 -8.71 -5.01 19.33
CA GLU A 135 -7.81 -4.09 20.04
C GLU A 135 -6.57 -3.75 19.19
N ALA A 136 -6.05 -4.68 18.41
CA ALA A 136 -4.85 -4.50 17.60
C ALA A 136 -5.11 -3.55 16.42
N LEU A 137 -6.24 -3.70 15.72
CA LEU A 137 -6.66 -2.77 14.68
C LEU A 137 -7.06 -1.40 15.25
N LEU A 138 -7.73 -1.36 16.39
CA LEU A 138 -8.07 -0.11 17.05
C LEU A 138 -6.82 0.69 17.45
N ALA A 139 -5.70 0.05 17.72
CA ALA A 139 -4.44 0.72 18.05
C ALA A 139 -3.87 1.54 16.91
N ILE A 140 -4.13 1.15 15.65
CA ILE A 140 -3.68 1.89 14.46
C ILE A 140 -4.72 2.89 13.94
N TYR A 141 -5.96 2.83 14.44
CA TYR A 141 -6.99 3.81 14.12
C TYR A 141 -6.84 5.04 15.02
N PRO A 142 -6.96 6.25 14.49
CA PRO A 142 -6.89 7.45 15.30
C PRO A 142 -7.99 7.44 16.35
N ARG A 143 -7.61 7.67 17.60
CA ARG A 143 -8.58 7.83 18.69
C ARG A 143 -9.26 9.18 18.56
N ASN A 144 -10.56 9.13 18.26
CA ASN A 144 -11.54 10.22 18.38
C ASN A 144 -11.26 11.49 17.56
N ILE A 145 -12.05 11.63 16.50
CA ILE A 145 -12.53 12.96 16.08
C ILE A 145 -13.95 13.06 16.66
N GLY A 146 -14.10 13.71 17.81
CA GLY A 146 -15.35 13.71 18.59
C GLY A 146 -15.54 12.43 19.41
N ASP A 147 -16.79 12.12 19.78
CA ASP A 147 -17.12 10.99 20.66
C ASP A 147 -17.24 9.64 19.94
N ALA A 148 -17.09 9.61 18.61
CA ALA A 148 -17.20 8.38 17.82
C ALA A 148 -15.84 7.85 17.38
N PRO A 149 -15.63 6.51 17.40
CA PRO A 149 -14.48 5.91 16.76
C PRO A 149 -14.43 6.31 15.29
N ASN A 150 -13.32 6.88 14.85
CA ASN A 150 -13.12 7.24 13.45
C ASN A 150 -11.89 6.52 12.90
N ALA A 151 -12.05 5.91 11.74
CA ALA A 151 -10.95 5.32 10.99
C ALA A 151 -11.01 5.85 9.55
N PRO A 152 -10.14 6.81 9.20
CA PRO A 152 -10.03 7.28 7.82
C PRO A 152 -9.80 6.11 6.87
N ASN A 153 -10.30 6.19 5.64
CA ASN A 153 -10.18 5.12 4.65
C ASN A 153 -8.74 4.65 4.46
N VAL A 154 -7.75 5.55 4.52
CA VAL A 154 -6.34 5.18 4.43
C VAL A 154 -5.90 4.22 5.55
N ARG A 155 -6.39 4.40 6.78
CA ARG A 155 -6.08 3.50 7.91
C ARG A 155 -6.80 2.15 7.80
N ARG A 156 -7.97 2.13 7.16
CA ARG A 156 -8.77 0.91 6.93
C ARG A 156 -8.34 0.11 5.70
N ALA A 157 -7.63 0.73 4.77
CA ALA A 157 -7.43 0.21 3.40
C ALA A 157 -6.93 -1.25 3.34
N MET A 158 -6.05 -1.67 4.27
CA MET A 158 -5.52 -3.03 4.32
C MET A 158 -6.08 -3.87 5.48
N SER A 159 -7.09 -3.39 6.19
CA SER A 159 -7.62 -4.06 7.39
C SER A 159 -8.33 -5.40 7.12
N LEU A 160 -8.60 -5.75 5.87
CA LEU A 160 -9.04 -7.11 5.50
C LEU A 160 -7.96 -8.16 5.83
N VAL A 161 -6.69 -7.75 5.89
CA VAL A 161 -5.58 -8.56 6.40
C VAL A 161 -4.92 -7.75 7.52
N PRO A 162 -5.40 -7.86 8.77
CA PRO A 162 -4.99 -7.01 9.88
C PRO A 162 -3.48 -6.88 10.06
N ALA A 163 -2.75 -7.99 9.87
CA ALA A 163 -1.30 -8.01 9.99
C ALA A 163 -0.61 -7.04 9.00
N GLU A 164 -1.14 -6.90 7.77
CA GLU A 164 -0.59 -5.95 6.78
C GLU A 164 -0.87 -4.50 7.20
N ALA A 165 -2.08 -4.21 7.66
CA ALA A 165 -2.42 -2.87 8.13
C ALA A 165 -1.56 -2.45 9.33
N ILE A 166 -1.48 -3.30 10.35
CA ILE A 166 -0.72 -3.04 11.58
C ILE A 166 0.77 -2.83 11.26
N SER A 167 1.36 -3.74 10.49
CA SER A 167 2.77 -3.68 10.10
C SER A 167 3.08 -2.41 9.28
N PHE A 168 2.23 -2.07 8.32
CA PHE A 168 2.41 -0.88 7.50
C PHE A 168 2.35 0.41 8.33
N PHE A 169 1.40 0.53 9.24
CA PHE A 169 1.28 1.73 10.06
C PHE A 169 2.36 1.82 11.14
N ALA A 170 2.90 0.71 11.62
CA ALA A 170 4.10 0.73 12.47
C ALA A 170 5.30 1.33 11.70
N LEU A 171 5.48 0.98 10.42
CA LEU A 171 6.50 1.59 9.57
C LEU A 171 6.21 3.07 9.28
N ASN A 172 4.98 3.42 8.94
CA ASN A 172 4.56 4.78 8.64
C ASN A 172 4.78 5.73 9.83
N ASP A 173 4.46 5.30 11.03
CA ASP A 173 4.59 6.10 12.26
C ASP A 173 6.05 6.47 12.55
N VAL A 174 7.00 5.63 12.16
CA VAL A 174 8.44 5.92 12.27
C VAL A 174 8.92 6.83 11.14
N GLN A 175 8.50 6.57 9.91
CA GLN A 175 9.00 7.30 8.74
C GLN A 175 8.34 8.67 8.55
N TYR A 176 7.06 8.80 8.88
CA TYR A 176 6.30 10.06 8.70
C TYR A 176 6.09 10.78 10.03
N LEU A 177 4.99 10.54 10.71
CA LEU A 177 4.66 11.14 12.00
C LEU A 177 4.02 10.09 12.92
N PRO A 178 4.41 10.04 14.19
CA PRO A 178 3.72 9.19 15.13
C PRO A 178 2.28 9.67 15.35
N PRO A 179 1.34 8.77 15.71
CA PRO A 179 -0.10 9.09 15.82
C PRO A 179 -0.39 10.33 16.67
N GLU A 180 0.33 10.50 17.78
CA GLU A 180 0.17 11.65 18.67
C GLU A 180 0.49 12.97 17.96
N ALA A 181 1.57 13.01 17.17
CA ALA A 181 1.98 14.22 16.45
C ALA A 181 1.06 14.50 15.26
N MET A 182 0.41 13.49 14.70
CA MET A 182 -0.49 13.67 13.56
C MET A 182 -1.74 14.47 13.95
N TRP A 183 -2.29 14.21 15.13
CA TRP A 183 -3.57 14.80 15.57
C TRP A 183 -3.40 15.94 16.56
N ASN A 184 -2.25 16.05 17.23
CA ASN A 184 -1.95 17.10 18.18
C ASN A 184 -1.01 18.12 17.54
N LEU A 185 -1.56 19.21 17.03
CA LEU A 185 -0.81 20.26 16.32
C LEU A 185 0.39 20.83 17.07
N PRO A 186 0.35 21.04 18.39
CA PRO A 186 1.51 21.46 19.18
C PRO A 186 2.65 20.46 19.24
N VAL A 187 2.37 19.15 19.07
CA VAL A 187 3.42 18.13 19.11
C VAL A 187 4.14 18.07 17.78
N ASN A 188 5.41 18.42 17.77
CA ASN A 188 6.24 18.39 16.59
C ASN A 188 7.58 17.69 16.87
N PRO A 189 7.73 16.41 16.51
CA PRO A 189 8.97 15.67 16.74
C PRO A 189 10.06 15.94 15.69
N ARG A 190 9.82 16.83 14.73
CA ARG A 190 10.73 17.13 13.61
C ARG A 190 11.42 18.48 13.79
N SER A 191 12.57 18.65 13.12
CA SER A 191 13.31 19.92 13.09
C SER A 191 12.67 21.00 12.22
N ILE A 192 11.78 20.61 11.31
CA ILE A 192 10.97 21.52 10.48
C ILE A 192 9.57 21.67 11.10
N SER A 193 8.91 22.80 10.84
CA SER A 193 7.56 23.03 11.36
C SER A 193 6.54 22.04 10.77
N LYS A 194 5.46 21.78 11.50
CA LYS A 194 4.39 20.91 11.01
C LYS A 194 3.82 21.41 9.68
N SER A 195 3.63 22.70 9.51
CA SER A 195 3.18 23.28 8.24
C SER A 195 4.14 22.96 7.08
N GLN A 196 5.43 22.93 7.33
CA GLN A 196 6.42 22.51 6.33
C GLN A 196 6.33 21.01 6.03
N VAL A 197 6.14 20.16 7.04
CA VAL A 197 5.91 18.72 6.86
C VAL A 197 4.68 18.50 5.98
N GLU A 198 3.55 19.13 6.31
CA GLU A 198 2.31 18.98 5.55
C GLU A 198 2.40 19.54 4.12
N LEU A 199 3.14 20.64 3.93
CA LEU A 199 3.41 21.17 2.58
C LEU A 199 4.19 20.18 1.71
N VAL A 200 5.22 19.54 2.27
CA VAL A 200 5.99 18.50 1.58
C VAL A 200 5.11 17.28 1.27
N ALA A 201 4.34 16.81 2.24
CA ALA A 201 3.42 15.67 2.06
C ALA A 201 2.37 15.96 0.97
N SER A 202 1.76 17.16 0.98
CA SER A 202 0.82 17.60 -0.04
C SER A 202 1.46 17.67 -1.44
N ARG A 203 2.71 18.14 -1.51
CA ARG A 203 3.45 18.20 -2.79
C ARG A 203 3.76 16.79 -3.32
N VAL A 204 4.17 15.87 -2.46
CA VAL A 204 4.40 14.46 -2.83
C VAL A 204 3.11 13.83 -3.33
N SER A 205 2.00 14.02 -2.63
CA SER A 205 0.68 13.53 -3.06
C SER A 205 0.28 14.08 -4.43
N SER A 206 0.48 15.38 -4.66
CA SER A 206 0.22 16.02 -5.96
C SER A 206 1.07 15.44 -7.10
N LEU A 207 2.36 15.19 -6.85
CA LEU A 207 3.27 14.59 -7.84
C LEU A 207 2.89 13.15 -8.18
N ASN A 208 2.37 12.41 -7.21
CA ASN A 208 1.91 11.03 -7.38
C ASN A 208 0.49 10.93 -7.94
N GLY A 209 -0.18 12.05 -8.18
CA GLY A 209 -1.56 12.04 -8.65
C GLY A 209 -2.55 11.46 -7.64
N CYS A 210 -2.24 11.53 -6.33
CA CYS A 210 -3.15 11.08 -5.29
C CYS A 210 -4.47 11.86 -5.35
N PHE A 211 -5.56 11.12 -5.40
CA PHE A 211 -6.90 11.69 -5.35
C PHE A 211 -7.29 12.13 -3.94
N TYR A 212 -6.74 11.49 -2.92
CA TYR A 212 -7.10 11.63 -1.51
C TYR A 212 -6.45 12.85 -0.87
#